data_0af49729a45caca813fd04673ff8e826
#
_entry.id   0af49729a45caca813fd04673ff8e826
#
_cell.length_a   1.000
_cell.length_b   1.000
_cell.length_c   1.000
_cell.angle_alpha   90.00
_cell.angle_beta   90.00
_cell.angle_gamma   90.00
#
_symmetry.space_group_name_H-M   'P 1'
#
loop_
_entity.id
_entity.type
_entity.pdbx_description
1 polymer ?
#
loop_
_entity_poly.entity_id
_entity_poly.type
_entity_poly.pdbx_seq_one_letter_code
_entity_poly.pdbx_strand_id
1 'polypeptide(L)'
;MLEGAVKRTLYELKWRLHHPAAFDKYRRVLANETVSPDELLARQEAARRRIVRTAMEKTAFYPKFYGAVGFEAGDSGKEGWFERLPVVTKRELRERRDGFVNPERRSSLRWFTTGGSTGEPVKTGFDESLCEEVYNWRLLNRFGVHPWDDHAYLWRDLRPRRIAKLINAAMWWPTRHLKCDVSSLDEAGIRAFLGDCRRLRPTLIYGYVGALAQVARFVLERSGKSGEGPGGAEGWRPKMVWSTSAPLSAVQRKMIETAFGAPVCDEYGSCECRWIAAQCPECKGLHVNVEHVHLEFLGDDGRAVERGEYGRTVITNLEDEAFPLIRYENNDRGRWLVDPCACGRTLPCIDSVKGRESESFVLPSGKVVSGEYLTTLFDARPDLVRGFRVVQHRDASITVEYVPAKGRDEGERRMAEALSGLVRVVGGEVPVAFKPVREIPHDRGKLRFVVREK
;
A
#
# COMPACT_ATOMS: atom_id res chain seq x y z
N MET A 1 9.83 21.55 -24.03
CA MET A 1 8.35 21.60 -24.17
C MET A 1 7.83 20.73 -25.32
N LEU A 2 8.37 20.82 -26.55
CA LEU A 2 7.95 19.99 -27.71
C LEU A 2 8.13 18.49 -27.47
N GLU A 3 9.25 18.07 -26.92
CA GLU A 3 9.54 16.66 -26.61
C GLU A 3 8.51 16.05 -25.64
N GLY A 4 8.11 16.77 -24.62
CA GLY A 4 7.08 16.33 -23.65
C GLY A 4 5.69 16.19 -24.28
N ALA A 5 5.29 17.10 -25.18
CA ALA A 5 4.01 17.04 -25.86
C ALA A 5 3.94 15.86 -26.83
N VAL A 6 4.99 15.62 -27.60
CA VAL A 6 5.09 14.47 -28.52
C VAL A 6 5.04 13.16 -27.74
N LYS A 7 5.80 13.06 -26.65
CA LYS A 7 5.83 11.89 -25.78
C LYS A 7 4.45 11.59 -25.20
N ARG A 8 3.74 12.60 -24.71
CA ARG A 8 2.36 12.51 -24.24
C ARG A 8 1.44 11.97 -25.33
N THR A 9 1.45 12.55 -26.51
CA THR A 9 0.59 12.15 -27.64
C THR A 9 0.82 10.68 -28.01
N LEU A 10 2.08 10.26 -28.11
CA LEU A 10 2.45 8.87 -28.43
C LEU A 10 2.00 7.91 -27.32
N TYR A 11 2.14 8.31 -26.05
CA TYR A 11 1.67 7.54 -24.91
C TYR A 11 0.15 7.37 -24.94
N GLU A 12 -0.59 8.47 -25.15
CA GLU A 12 -2.04 8.46 -25.23
C GLU A 12 -2.54 7.60 -26.39
N LEU A 13 -1.90 7.70 -27.57
CA LEU A 13 -2.24 6.89 -28.73
C LEU A 13 -2.06 5.39 -28.46
N LYS A 14 -0.93 5.02 -27.89
CA LYS A 14 -0.63 3.63 -27.52
C LYS A 14 -1.69 3.07 -26.54
N TRP A 15 -2.02 3.81 -25.50
CA TRP A 15 -3.02 3.38 -24.52
C TRP A 15 -4.42 3.26 -25.13
N ARG A 16 -4.81 4.18 -26.03
CA ARG A 16 -6.10 4.11 -26.73
C ARG A 16 -6.24 2.89 -27.64
N LEU A 17 -5.12 2.37 -28.17
CA LEU A 17 -5.13 1.14 -28.97
C LEU A 17 -5.43 -0.10 -28.13
N HIS A 18 -4.94 -0.15 -26.90
CA HIS A 18 -5.12 -1.31 -26.01
C HIS A 18 -6.30 -1.15 -25.04
N HIS A 19 -6.56 0.06 -24.61
CA HIS A 19 -7.60 0.44 -23.64
C HIS A 19 -8.30 1.72 -24.10
N PRO A 20 -9.25 1.65 -25.07
CA PRO A 20 -9.87 2.83 -25.68
C PRO A 20 -10.51 3.78 -24.68
N ALA A 21 -11.10 3.26 -23.60
CA ALA A 21 -11.79 4.02 -22.56
C ALA A 21 -10.86 4.57 -21.45
N ALA A 22 -9.55 4.27 -21.47
CA ALA A 22 -8.64 4.60 -20.36
C ALA A 22 -8.60 6.08 -20.03
N PHE A 23 -8.44 6.95 -21.03
CA PHE A 23 -8.36 8.40 -20.81
C PHE A 23 -9.70 9.03 -20.43
N ASP A 24 -10.81 8.45 -20.89
CA ASP A 24 -12.16 8.89 -20.49
C ASP A 24 -12.43 8.50 -19.04
N LYS A 25 -12.05 7.29 -18.66
CA LYS A 25 -12.07 6.86 -17.25
C LYS A 25 -11.16 7.75 -16.40
N TYR A 26 -9.94 8.05 -16.84
CA TYR A 26 -9.02 8.92 -16.13
C TYR A 26 -9.58 10.32 -15.90
N ARG A 27 -10.20 10.93 -16.91
CA ARG A 27 -10.86 12.25 -16.77
C ARG A 27 -11.98 12.22 -15.75
N ARG A 28 -12.82 11.15 -15.75
CA ARG A 28 -13.89 10.99 -14.74
C ARG A 28 -13.33 10.81 -13.34
N VAL A 29 -12.28 10.02 -13.19
CA VAL A 29 -11.61 9.78 -11.89
C VAL A 29 -11.01 11.08 -11.34
N LEU A 30 -10.43 11.93 -12.19
CA LEU A 30 -9.94 13.26 -11.77
C LEU A 30 -11.09 14.20 -11.38
N ALA A 31 -12.16 14.22 -12.16
CA ALA A 31 -13.34 15.07 -11.85
C ALA A 31 -13.98 14.69 -10.51
N ASN A 32 -13.94 13.41 -10.14
CA ASN A 32 -14.49 12.93 -8.87
C ASN A 32 -13.75 13.43 -7.62
N GLU A 33 -12.56 14.00 -7.76
CA GLU A 33 -11.83 14.58 -6.63
C GLU A 33 -12.51 15.80 -5.98
N THR A 34 -13.48 16.41 -6.69
CA THR A 34 -14.20 17.62 -6.25
C THR A 34 -15.72 17.49 -6.30
N VAL A 35 -16.23 16.29 -6.60
CA VAL A 35 -17.67 15.99 -6.55
C VAL A 35 -18.15 16.02 -5.09
N SER A 36 -19.39 16.46 -4.85
CA SER A 36 -19.93 16.52 -3.50
C SER A 36 -19.93 15.13 -2.82
N PRO A 37 -19.75 15.06 -1.48
CA PRO A 37 -19.82 13.80 -0.76
C PRO A 37 -21.13 13.02 -0.98
N ASP A 38 -22.26 13.72 -1.04
CA ASP A 38 -23.57 13.10 -1.27
C ASP A 38 -23.67 12.44 -2.64
N GLU A 39 -23.16 13.08 -3.66
CA GLU A 39 -23.11 12.52 -5.01
C GLU A 39 -22.16 11.32 -5.10
N LEU A 40 -21.00 11.39 -4.42
CA LEU A 40 -20.08 10.25 -4.33
C LEU A 40 -20.74 9.04 -3.64
N LEU A 41 -21.46 9.29 -2.54
CA LEU A 41 -22.21 8.24 -1.83
C LEU A 41 -23.31 7.63 -2.70
N ALA A 42 -24.07 8.45 -3.43
CA ALA A 42 -25.11 7.96 -4.34
C ALA A 42 -24.53 7.10 -5.48
N ARG A 43 -23.40 7.54 -6.07
CA ARG A 43 -22.68 6.77 -7.09
C ARG A 43 -22.15 5.44 -6.55
N GLN A 44 -21.60 5.46 -5.33
CA GLN A 44 -21.09 4.26 -4.66
C GLN A 44 -22.22 3.28 -4.31
N GLU A 45 -23.36 3.78 -3.86
CA GLU A 45 -24.54 2.96 -3.62
C GLU A 45 -25.02 2.26 -4.89
N ALA A 46 -25.11 2.99 -6.00
CA ALA A 46 -25.47 2.41 -7.30
C ALA A 46 -24.46 1.33 -7.74
N ALA A 47 -23.18 1.55 -7.49
CA ALA A 47 -22.12 0.58 -7.79
C ALA A 47 -22.20 -0.67 -6.91
N ARG A 48 -22.49 -0.53 -5.59
CA ARG A 48 -22.71 -1.66 -4.68
C ARG A 48 -23.87 -2.52 -5.14
N ARG A 49 -25.00 -1.90 -5.50
CA ARG A 49 -26.17 -2.62 -6.03
C ARG A 49 -25.85 -3.38 -7.31
N ARG A 50 -25.11 -2.76 -8.22
CA ARG A 50 -24.72 -3.41 -9.47
C ARG A 50 -23.82 -4.61 -9.22
N ILE A 51 -22.74 -4.46 -8.43
CA ILE A 51 -21.78 -5.55 -8.23
C ILE A 51 -22.40 -6.73 -7.46
N VAL A 52 -23.25 -6.46 -6.47
CA VAL A 52 -23.95 -7.52 -5.73
C VAL A 52 -24.94 -8.25 -6.63
N ARG A 53 -25.70 -7.53 -7.47
CA ARG A 53 -26.61 -8.15 -8.45
C ARG A 53 -25.81 -9.06 -9.40
N THR A 54 -24.75 -8.56 -10.01
CA THR A 54 -23.89 -9.35 -10.91
C THR A 54 -23.35 -10.59 -10.20
N ALA A 55 -22.86 -10.44 -8.96
CA ALA A 55 -22.34 -11.57 -8.20
C ALA A 55 -23.43 -12.63 -7.91
N MET A 56 -24.63 -12.21 -7.54
CA MET A 56 -25.76 -13.11 -7.27
C MET A 56 -26.24 -13.82 -8.55
N GLU A 57 -26.23 -13.16 -9.69
CA GLU A 57 -26.74 -13.71 -10.95
C GLU A 57 -25.70 -14.53 -11.72
N LYS A 58 -24.41 -14.18 -11.62
CA LYS A 58 -23.37 -14.66 -12.53
C LYS A 58 -22.30 -15.52 -11.88
N THR A 59 -22.28 -15.69 -10.56
CA THR A 59 -21.30 -16.51 -9.86
C THR A 59 -21.93 -17.70 -9.15
N ALA A 60 -21.12 -18.73 -8.88
CA ALA A 60 -21.63 -19.90 -8.16
C ALA A 60 -21.54 -19.75 -6.63
N PHE A 61 -20.70 -18.81 -6.15
CA PHE A 61 -20.43 -18.61 -4.71
C PHE A 61 -21.51 -17.80 -4.02
N TYR A 62 -21.82 -16.59 -4.51
CA TYR A 62 -22.64 -15.62 -3.81
C TYR A 62 -24.10 -16.05 -3.61
N PRO A 63 -24.81 -16.68 -4.56
CA PRO A 63 -26.17 -17.15 -4.35
C PRO A 63 -26.28 -18.14 -3.17
N LYS A 64 -25.28 -19.02 -3.01
CA LYS A 64 -25.24 -19.98 -1.91
C LYS A 64 -24.84 -19.33 -0.60
N PHE A 65 -23.84 -18.43 -0.63
CA PHE A 65 -23.26 -17.81 0.57
C PHE A 65 -24.22 -16.78 1.18
N TYR A 66 -24.83 -15.92 0.36
CA TYR A 66 -25.80 -14.93 0.82
C TYR A 66 -27.20 -15.52 1.00
N GLY A 67 -27.60 -16.49 0.19
CA GLY A 67 -28.84 -17.21 0.36
C GLY A 67 -28.94 -17.99 1.68
N ALA A 68 -27.80 -18.43 2.23
CA ALA A 68 -27.75 -19.09 3.55
C ALA A 68 -28.21 -18.19 4.71
N VAL A 69 -28.17 -16.86 4.53
CA VAL A 69 -28.69 -15.86 5.48
C VAL A 69 -30.05 -15.26 5.01
N GLY A 70 -30.68 -15.85 4.00
CA GLY A 70 -31.98 -15.43 3.47
C GLY A 70 -31.95 -14.17 2.62
N PHE A 71 -30.75 -13.78 2.08
CA PHE A 71 -30.62 -12.61 1.21
C PHE A 71 -30.94 -13.02 -0.24
N GLU A 72 -31.80 -12.24 -0.88
CA GLU A 72 -32.12 -12.34 -2.30
C GLU A 72 -31.69 -11.06 -3.06
N ALA A 73 -31.50 -11.15 -4.37
CA ALA A 73 -31.07 -10.01 -5.18
C ALA A 73 -31.99 -8.79 -5.09
N GLY A 74 -33.32 -9.02 -4.87
CA GLY A 74 -34.32 -7.98 -4.66
C GLY A 74 -34.18 -7.21 -3.35
N ASP A 75 -33.46 -7.74 -2.36
CA ASP A 75 -33.28 -7.11 -1.05
C ASP A 75 -32.37 -5.88 -1.08
N SER A 76 -31.62 -5.65 -2.17
CA SER A 76 -30.75 -4.50 -2.35
C SER A 76 -31.48 -3.14 -2.35
N GLY A 77 -32.81 -3.11 -2.32
CA GLY A 77 -33.60 -1.89 -2.15
C GLY A 77 -33.94 -1.52 -0.69
N LYS A 78 -33.70 -2.42 0.27
CA LYS A 78 -34.05 -2.22 1.68
C LYS A 78 -32.99 -1.41 2.40
N GLU A 79 -33.36 -0.62 3.41
CA GLU A 79 -32.41 0.11 4.25
C GLU A 79 -31.45 -0.85 4.97
N GLY A 80 -30.18 -0.50 5.06
CA GLY A 80 -29.14 -1.31 5.71
C GLY A 80 -28.92 -2.69 5.07
N TRP A 81 -29.31 -2.86 3.82
CA TRP A 81 -29.22 -4.14 3.11
C TRP A 81 -27.80 -4.65 2.99
N PHE A 82 -26.85 -3.74 2.75
CA PHE A 82 -25.47 -4.10 2.47
C PHE A 82 -24.72 -4.59 3.72
N GLU A 83 -24.96 -3.93 4.84
CA GLU A 83 -24.34 -4.24 6.13
C GLU A 83 -24.79 -5.60 6.69
N ARG A 84 -25.95 -6.11 6.23
CA ARG A 84 -26.44 -7.45 6.59
C ARG A 84 -25.79 -8.59 5.82
N LEU A 85 -25.10 -8.29 4.71
CA LEU A 85 -24.39 -9.31 3.97
C LEU A 85 -23.22 -9.87 4.81
N PRO A 86 -23.04 -11.18 4.87
CA PRO A 86 -21.91 -11.77 5.60
C PRO A 86 -20.57 -11.39 4.96
N VAL A 87 -19.57 -11.25 5.84
CA VAL A 87 -18.19 -10.94 5.43
C VAL A 87 -17.53 -12.18 4.82
N VAL A 88 -16.91 -12.00 3.67
CA VAL A 88 -16.12 -13.02 2.99
C VAL A 88 -14.71 -13.02 3.55
N THR A 89 -14.22 -14.15 4.04
CA THR A 89 -12.88 -14.27 4.60
C THR A 89 -11.88 -14.86 3.59
N LYS A 90 -10.59 -14.82 3.94
CA LYS A 90 -9.53 -15.48 3.16
C LYS A 90 -9.75 -16.98 3.03
N ARG A 91 -10.42 -17.62 4.01
CA ARG A 91 -10.74 -19.03 3.96
C ARG A 91 -11.73 -19.33 2.84
N GLU A 92 -12.87 -18.61 2.77
CA GLU A 92 -13.83 -18.77 1.69
C GLU A 92 -13.18 -18.57 0.32
N LEU A 93 -12.38 -17.51 0.18
CA LEU A 93 -11.68 -17.20 -1.08
C LEU A 93 -10.72 -18.33 -1.49
N ARG A 94 -10.00 -18.92 -0.54
CA ARG A 94 -9.06 -20.02 -0.81
C ARG A 94 -9.77 -21.31 -1.17
N GLU A 95 -10.78 -21.69 -0.38
CA GLU A 95 -11.47 -22.97 -0.53
C GLU A 95 -12.44 -23.01 -1.71
N ARG A 96 -13.02 -21.87 -2.07
CA ARG A 96 -14.10 -21.75 -3.05
C ARG A 96 -13.79 -20.80 -4.20
N ARG A 97 -12.52 -20.52 -4.46
CA ARG A 97 -12.06 -19.52 -5.43
C ARG A 97 -12.78 -19.57 -6.78
N ASP A 98 -12.94 -20.76 -7.36
CA ASP A 98 -13.54 -20.89 -8.69
C ASP A 98 -15.03 -20.53 -8.69
N GLY A 99 -15.68 -20.54 -7.53
CA GLY A 99 -17.05 -20.08 -7.35
C GLY A 99 -17.22 -18.57 -7.43
N PHE A 100 -16.15 -17.78 -7.26
CA PHE A 100 -16.20 -16.32 -7.41
C PHE A 100 -16.14 -15.88 -8.87
N VAL A 101 -15.72 -16.77 -9.79
CA VAL A 101 -15.55 -16.42 -11.20
C VAL A 101 -16.88 -16.22 -11.89
N ASN A 102 -17.07 -15.09 -12.55
CA ASN A 102 -18.11 -14.90 -13.53
C ASN A 102 -17.68 -15.60 -14.85
N PRO A 103 -18.36 -16.68 -15.27
CA PRO A 103 -17.94 -17.45 -16.44
C PRO A 103 -18.01 -16.65 -17.75
N GLU A 104 -18.91 -15.65 -17.84
CA GLU A 104 -19.05 -14.82 -19.03
C GLU A 104 -17.85 -13.88 -19.25
N ARG A 105 -17.11 -13.57 -18.17
CA ARG A 105 -15.91 -12.70 -18.21
C ARG A 105 -14.60 -13.43 -17.89
N ARG A 106 -14.60 -14.76 -17.93
CA ARG A 106 -13.42 -15.58 -17.58
C ARG A 106 -12.20 -15.28 -18.45
N SER A 107 -12.40 -14.90 -19.71
CA SER A 107 -11.32 -14.58 -20.67
C SER A 107 -10.54 -13.31 -20.32
N SER A 108 -11.14 -12.36 -19.58
CA SER A 108 -10.48 -11.13 -19.16
C SER A 108 -9.72 -11.26 -17.84
N LEU A 109 -9.83 -12.42 -17.16
CA LEU A 109 -9.20 -12.62 -15.84
C LEU A 109 -7.69 -12.81 -15.93
N ARG A 110 -6.97 -12.01 -15.16
CA ARG A 110 -5.57 -12.25 -14.78
C ARG A 110 -5.50 -12.80 -13.35
N TRP A 111 -4.65 -13.79 -13.17
CA TRP A 111 -4.48 -14.45 -11.88
C TRP A 111 -3.20 -14.01 -11.18
N PHE A 112 -3.32 -13.72 -9.89
CA PHE A 112 -2.21 -13.38 -9.01
C PHE A 112 -2.22 -14.28 -7.77
N THR A 113 -1.03 -14.43 -7.20
CA THR A 113 -0.87 -15.15 -5.93
C THR A 113 -0.32 -14.18 -4.90
N THR A 114 -1.01 -14.04 -3.77
CA THR A 114 -0.56 -13.20 -2.67
C THR A 114 0.73 -13.78 -2.08
N GLY A 115 1.69 -12.92 -1.75
CA GLY A 115 2.86 -13.36 -0.99
C GLY A 115 2.46 -13.59 0.47
N GLY A 116 1.95 -14.79 0.79
CA GLY A 116 1.43 -15.12 2.11
C GLY A 116 2.41 -14.82 3.24
N SER A 117 2.24 -13.69 3.92
CA SER A 117 3.00 -13.37 5.15
C SER A 117 2.65 -14.33 6.30
N THR A 118 1.51 -15.01 6.21
CA THR A 118 1.03 -16.04 7.16
C THR A 118 1.35 -17.47 6.73
N GLY A 119 2.11 -17.65 5.62
CA GLY A 119 2.54 -18.98 5.15
C GLY A 119 1.63 -19.61 4.09
N GLU A 120 0.39 -19.14 3.92
CA GLU A 120 -0.54 -19.72 2.94
C GLU A 120 -0.95 -18.67 1.89
N PRO A 121 -0.42 -18.76 0.65
CA PRO A 121 -0.75 -17.83 -0.42
C PRO A 121 -2.20 -18.03 -0.89
N VAL A 122 -2.91 -16.92 -1.15
CA VAL A 122 -4.22 -16.92 -1.78
C VAL A 122 -4.06 -16.55 -3.25
N LYS A 123 -4.72 -17.30 -4.13
CA LYS A 123 -4.79 -16.97 -5.55
C LYS A 123 -6.08 -16.18 -5.82
N THR A 124 -5.94 -14.97 -6.35
CA THR A 124 -7.04 -14.07 -6.69
C THR A 124 -7.00 -13.70 -8.17
N GLY A 125 -8.14 -13.30 -8.73
CA GLY A 125 -8.27 -12.82 -10.10
C GLY A 125 -8.62 -11.34 -10.13
N PHE A 126 -8.35 -10.68 -11.24
CA PHE A 126 -8.92 -9.37 -11.57
C PHE A 126 -9.14 -9.24 -13.08
N ASP A 127 -10.10 -8.41 -13.46
CA ASP A 127 -10.41 -8.11 -14.84
C ASP A 127 -9.39 -7.12 -15.45
N GLU A 128 -8.53 -7.61 -16.35
CA GLU A 128 -7.51 -6.78 -17.02
C GLU A 128 -8.11 -5.68 -17.92
N SER A 129 -9.37 -5.82 -18.33
CA SER A 129 -10.04 -4.83 -19.18
C SER A 129 -10.43 -3.55 -18.45
N LEU A 130 -10.44 -3.53 -17.11
CA LEU A 130 -10.91 -2.41 -16.29
C LEU A 130 -9.99 -1.19 -16.31
N CYS A 131 -8.75 -1.33 -16.77
CA CYS A 131 -7.77 -0.25 -16.79
C CYS A 131 -7.66 0.48 -15.43
N GLU A 132 -7.39 -0.27 -14.37
CA GLU A 132 -7.27 0.27 -13.01
C GLU A 132 -6.03 1.18 -12.83
N GLU A 133 -5.10 1.17 -13.78
CA GLU A 133 -3.95 2.07 -13.82
C GLU A 133 -4.32 3.55 -13.74
N VAL A 134 -5.55 3.91 -14.08
CA VAL A 134 -6.04 5.30 -13.97
C VAL A 134 -6.02 5.82 -12.53
N TYR A 135 -6.13 4.95 -11.53
CA TYR A 135 -6.01 5.31 -10.11
C TYR A 135 -4.57 5.70 -9.76
N ASN A 136 -3.59 5.03 -10.37
CA ASN A 136 -2.19 5.44 -10.30
C ASN A 136 -1.97 6.78 -10.98
N TRP A 137 -2.54 6.98 -12.15
CA TRP A 137 -2.42 8.23 -12.88
C TRP A 137 -3.02 9.39 -12.09
N ARG A 138 -4.14 9.17 -11.36
CA ARG A 138 -4.69 10.14 -10.42
C ARG A 138 -3.70 10.48 -9.32
N LEU A 139 -3.09 9.47 -8.70
CA LEU A 139 -2.07 9.66 -7.68
C LEU A 139 -0.89 10.47 -8.21
N LEU A 140 -0.33 10.07 -9.33
CA LEU A 140 0.79 10.77 -9.98
C LEU A 140 0.43 12.25 -10.25
N ASN A 141 -0.77 12.51 -10.76
CA ASN A 141 -1.24 13.85 -11.07
C ASN A 141 -1.27 14.77 -9.85
N ARG A 142 -1.60 14.23 -8.66
CA ARG A 142 -1.57 14.99 -7.39
C ARG A 142 -0.20 15.56 -7.06
N PHE A 143 0.87 14.91 -7.53
CA PHE A 143 2.25 15.32 -7.32
C PHE A 143 2.89 15.98 -8.56
N GLY A 144 2.09 16.32 -9.57
CA GLY A 144 2.58 16.89 -10.82
C GLY A 144 3.48 15.94 -11.62
N VAL A 145 3.31 14.65 -11.43
CA VAL A 145 3.93 13.57 -12.22
C VAL A 145 2.88 13.02 -13.19
N HIS A 146 3.30 12.64 -14.37
CA HIS A 146 2.38 12.12 -15.37
C HIS A 146 2.74 10.69 -15.79
N PRO A 147 1.77 9.89 -16.25
CA PRO A 147 2.03 8.51 -16.67
C PRO A 147 2.99 8.40 -17.88
N TRP A 148 3.15 9.49 -18.65
CA TRP A 148 4.12 9.59 -19.75
C TRP A 148 5.51 10.11 -19.35
N ASP A 149 5.75 10.40 -18.07
CA ASP A 149 7.07 10.77 -17.55
C ASP A 149 7.99 9.54 -17.47
N ASP A 150 9.28 9.77 -17.29
CA ASP A 150 10.24 8.69 -17.05
C ASP A 150 10.27 8.31 -15.57
N HIS A 151 10.24 7.02 -15.28
CA HIS A 151 10.14 6.48 -13.93
C HIS A 151 11.29 5.53 -13.59
N ALA A 152 11.60 5.40 -12.31
CA ALA A 152 12.52 4.40 -11.78
C ALA A 152 11.81 3.51 -10.76
N TYR A 153 12.12 2.21 -10.78
CA TYR A 153 11.47 1.19 -9.97
C TYR A 153 12.50 0.42 -9.13
N LEU A 154 12.25 0.34 -7.84
CA LEU A 154 12.90 -0.59 -6.92
C LEU A 154 11.93 -1.77 -6.71
N TRP A 155 12.00 -2.76 -7.59
CA TRP A 155 11.01 -3.82 -7.68
C TRP A 155 11.63 -5.17 -7.94
N ARG A 156 10.97 -6.23 -7.55
CA ARG A 156 11.40 -7.61 -7.83
C ARG A 156 11.26 -7.92 -9.31
N ASP A 157 12.36 -8.33 -9.97
CA ASP A 157 12.33 -8.81 -11.35
C ASP A 157 12.79 -10.28 -11.42
N LEU A 158 11.90 -11.14 -11.89
CA LEU A 158 12.17 -12.58 -12.03
C LEU A 158 12.76 -12.94 -13.39
N ARG A 159 12.89 -11.98 -14.30
CA ARG A 159 13.34 -12.21 -15.68
C ARG A 159 14.86 -12.02 -15.80
N PRO A 160 15.54 -12.76 -16.72
CA PRO A 160 16.96 -12.54 -17.00
C PRO A 160 17.22 -11.07 -17.41
N ARG A 161 18.27 -10.46 -16.85
CA ARG A 161 18.56 -9.01 -16.97
C ARG A 161 18.50 -8.46 -18.40
N ARG A 162 19.10 -9.16 -19.40
CA ARG A 162 19.15 -8.68 -20.81
C ARG A 162 17.76 -8.70 -21.46
N ILE A 163 17.06 -9.79 -21.36
CA ILE A 163 15.70 -9.96 -21.92
C ILE A 163 14.72 -9.01 -21.25
N ALA A 164 14.80 -8.87 -19.91
CA ALA A 164 13.96 -7.95 -19.16
C ALA A 164 14.13 -6.49 -19.62
N LYS A 165 15.34 -6.04 -19.86
CA LYS A 165 15.61 -4.67 -20.35
C LYS A 165 14.96 -4.41 -21.72
N LEU A 166 15.10 -5.33 -22.67
CA LEU A 166 14.51 -5.19 -24.01
C LEU A 166 12.97 -5.20 -23.97
N ILE A 167 12.39 -6.16 -23.24
CA ILE A 167 10.93 -6.25 -23.08
C ILE A 167 10.40 -4.99 -22.39
N ASN A 168 11.05 -4.53 -21.33
CA ASN A 168 10.66 -3.30 -20.64
C ASN A 168 10.73 -2.09 -21.57
N ALA A 169 11.83 -1.94 -22.32
CA ALA A 169 11.98 -0.81 -23.25
C ALA A 169 10.86 -0.78 -24.30
N ALA A 170 10.52 -1.92 -24.90
CA ALA A 170 9.44 -2.03 -25.88
C ALA A 170 8.05 -1.81 -25.23
N MET A 171 7.82 -2.43 -24.08
CA MET A 171 6.53 -2.39 -23.37
C MET A 171 6.19 -1.00 -22.84
N TRP A 172 7.19 -0.25 -22.38
CA TRP A 172 6.97 1.07 -21.78
C TRP A 172 7.17 2.24 -22.75
N TRP A 173 7.70 1.98 -23.97
CA TRP A 173 7.81 3.03 -24.97
C TRP A 173 6.47 3.80 -25.14
N PRO A 174 6.45 5.13 -25.22
CA PRO A 174 7.56 6.08 -25.39
C PRO A 174 8.21 6.54 -24.06
N THR A 175 7.79 6.02 -22.89
CA THR A 175 8.42 6.31 -21.60
C THR A 175 9.64 5.43 -21.39
N ARG A 176 10.59 5.90 -20.59
CA ARG A 176 11.74 5.12 -20.17
C ARG A 176 11.56 4.73 -18.71
N HIS A 177 11.70 3.44 -18.44
CA HIS A 177 11.58 2.88 -17.10
C HIS A 177 12.88 2.22 -16.69
N LEU A 178 13.53 2.77 -15.65
CA LEU A 178 14.61 2.08 -14.96
C LEU A 178 14.02 1.07 -13.99
N LYS A 179 14.61 -0.12 -13.93
CA LYS A 179 14.21 -1.14 -12.98
C LYS A 179 15.43 -1.73 -12.28
N CYS A 180 15.44 -1.63 -10.96
CA CYS A 180 16.42 -2.27 -10.10
C CYS A 180 15.78 -3.47 -9.41
N ASP A 181 16.39 -4.65 -9.55
CA ASP A 181 15.93 -5.87 -8.86
C ASP A 181 16.33 -5.81 -7.40
N VAL A 182 15.32 -5.77 -6.53
CA VAL A 182 15.50 -5.70 -5.07
C VAL A 182 15.78 -7.03 -4.41
N SER A 183 15.71 -8.16 -5.13
CA SER A 183 16.02 -9.48 -4.57
C SER A 183 17.50 -9.65 -4.24
N SER A 184 18.36 -8.82 -4.82
CA SER A 184 19.81 -8.79 -4.59
C SER A 184 20.34 -7.35 -4.56
N LEU A 185 19.73 -6.50 -3.75
CA LEU A 185 20.09 -5.07 -3.65
C LEU A 185 21.34 -4.91 -2.77
N ASP A 186 22.50 -5.11 -3.37
CA ASP A 186 23.79 -4.84 -2.76
C ASP A 186 24.32 -3.41 -3.05
N GLU A 187 25.44 -3.05 -2.48
CA GLU A 187 26.05 -1.74 -2.67
C GLU A 187 26.35 -1.42 -4.14
N ALA A 188 26.81 -2.40 -4.91
CA ALA A 188 27.11 -2.24 -6.33
C ALA A 188 25.83 -2.00 -7.14
N GLY A 189 24.75 -2.73 -6.82
CA GLY A 189 23.44 -2.55 -7.42
C GLY A 189 22.84 -1.17 -7.11
N ILE A 190 22.97 -0.69 -5.87
CA ILE A 190 22.53 0.65 -5.48
C ILE A 190 23.30 1.73 -6.25
N ARG A 191 24.64 1.62 -6.34
CA ARG A 191 25.47 2.57 -7.11
C ARG A 191 25.09 2.60 -8.58
N ALA A 192 24.88 1.44 -9.20
CA ALA A 192 24.47 1.35 -10.59
C ALA A 192 23.08 1.99 -10.80
N PHE A 193 22.12 1.70 -9.92
CA PHE A 193 20.78 2.31 -9.95
C PHE A 193 20.84 3.84 -9.84
N LEU A 194 21.57 4.37 -8.88
CA LEU A 194 21.72 5.82 -8.70
C LEU A 194 22.43 6.47 -9.90
N GLY A 195 23.44 5.80 -10.48
CA GLY A 195 24.10 6.23 -11.72
C GLY A 195 23.15 6.28 -12.91
N ASP A 196 22.28 5.27 -13.05
CA ASP A 196 21.24 5.24 -14.08
C ASP A 196 20.17 6.34 -13.84
N CYS A 197 19.79 6.58 -12.58
CA CYS A 197 18.87 7.68 -12.23
C CYS A 197 19.46 9.05 -12.56
N ARG A 198 20.74 9.29 -12.31
CA ARG A 198 21.42 10.56 -12.68
C ARG A 198 21.38 10.81 -14.19
N ARG A 199 21.56 9.76 -14.99
CA ARG A 199 21.48 9.85 -16.47
C ARG A 199 20.07 10.04 -17.00
N LEU A 200 19.11 9.29 -16.47
CA LEU A 200 17.70 9.33 -16.94
C LEU A 200 16.94 10.52 -16.38
N ARG A 201 17.28 10.96 -15.14
CA ARG A 201 16.57 11.99 -14.38
C ARG A 201 15.08 11.70 -14.21
N PRO A 202 14.68 10.51 -13.72
CA PRO A 202 13.28 10.13 -13.61
C PRO A 202 12.52 11.09 -12.68
N THR A 203 11.25 11.37 -13.00
CA THR A 203 10.39 12.21 -12.18
C THR A 203 9.83 11.48 -10.98
N LEU A 204 9.77 10.14 -11.05
CA LEU A 204 9.26 9.25 -10.01
C LEU A 204 10.29 8.17 -9.68
N ILE A 205 10.48 7.91 -8.38
CA ILE A 205 11.03 6.65 -7.89
C ILE A 205 9.92 5.89 -7.17
N TYR A 206 9.59 4.69 -7.63
CA TYR A 206 8.57 3.82 -7.05
C TYR A 206 9.18 2.53 -6.52
N GLY A 207 8.82 2.12 -5.31
CA GLY A 207 9.40 0.90 -4.76
C GLY A 207 8.86 0.44 -3.42
N TYR A 208 9.34 -0.72 -3.01
CA TYR A 208 9.08 -1.25 -1.68
C TYR A 208 9.70 -0.36 -0.62
N VAL A 209 8.97 -0.11 0.47
CA VAL A 209 9.44 0.71 1.61
C VAL A 209 10.84 0.30 2.06
N GLY A 210 11.10 -1.02 2.22
CA GLY A 210 12.41 -1.52 2.66
C GLY A 210 13.55 -1.21 1.67
N ALA A 211 13.30 -1.37 0.37
CA ALA A 211 14.29 -1.09 -0.66
C ALA A 211 14.58 0.42 -0.78
N LEU A 212 13.53 1.25 -0.74
CA LEU A 212 13.66 2.71 -0.70
C LEU A 212 14.47 3.17 0.51
N ALA A 213 14.20 2.60 1.69
CA ALA A 213 14.93 2.90 2.92
C ALA A 213 16.40 2.46 2.83
N GLN A 214 16.70 1.32 2.21
CA GLN A 214 18.07 0.85 2.00
C GLN A 214 18.87 1.78 1.08
N VAL A 215 18.27 2.20 -0.04
CA VAL A 215 18.89 3.18 -0.96
C VAL A 215 19.07 4.53 -0.27
N ALA A 216 18.07 5.00 0.48
CA ALA A 216 18.14 6.26 1.21
C ALA A 216 19.27 6.26 2.25
N ARG A 217 19.40 5.17 3.00
CA ARG A 217 20.53 5.02 3.97
C ARG A 217 21.87 5.11 3.28
N PHE A 218 22.05 4.38 2.18
CA PHE A 218 23.27 4.40 1.39
C PHE A 218 23.64 5.82 0.93
N VAL A 219 22.64 6.58 0.44
CA VAL A 219 22.84 7.98 0.03
C VAL A 219 23.31 8.83 1.22
N LEU A 220 22.60 8.76 2.36
CA LEU A 220 22.90 9.61 3.54
C LEU A 220 24.24 9.28 4.20
N GLU A 221 24.65 8.02 4.23
CA GLU A 221 25.95 7.61 4.78
C GLU A 221 27.14 8.15 3.97
N ARG A 222 26.92 8.48 2.70
CA ARG A 222 27.94 9.00 1.79
C ARG A 222 27.89 10.50 1.58
N SER A 223 26.73 11.13 1.68
CA SER A 223 26.57 12.58 1.56
C SER A 223 27.45 13.34 2.58
N GLY A 224 27.72 12.74 3.75
CA GLY A 224 28.61 13.31 4.76
C GLY A 224 30.11 13.24 4.44
N LYS A 225 30.51 12.43 3.44
CA LYS A 225 31.94 12.22 3.07
C LYS A 225 32.35 12.92 1.78
N SER A 226 31.41 13.22 0.89
CA SER A 226 31.70 13.76 -0.46
C SER A 226 30.93 15.04 -0.81
N GLY A 227 30.03 15.55 0.09
CA GLY A 227 29.19 16.71 -0.23
C GLY A 227 28.13 16.42 -1.31
N GLU A 228 28.05 15.20 -1.77
CA GLU A 228 27.12 14.79 -2.83
C GLU A 228 25.79 14.34 -2.22
N GLY A 229 24.76 15.17 -2.38
CA GLY A 229 23.36 14.77 -2.17
C GLY A 229 22.94 13.68 -3.19
N PRO A 230 21.68 13.18 -3.13
CA PRO A 230 21.18 12.09 -3.98
C PRO A 230 21.32 12.36 -5.49
N GLY A 231 21.37 13.63 -5.88
CA GLY A 231 21.57 14.08 -7.26
C GLY A 231 23.04 14.25 -7.69
N GLY A 232 24.01 14.07 -6.79
CA GLY A 232 25.40 14.47 -7.05
C GLY A 232 25.53 15.99 -7.22
N ALA A 233 26.68 16.46 -7.73
CA ALA A 233 26.94 17.88 -8.02
C ALA A 233 25.94 18.50 -9.04
N GLU A 234 25.22 17.67 -9.81
CA GLU A 234 24.28 18.10 -10.85
C GLU A 234 22.83 18.31 -10.36
N GLY A 235 22.53 18.09 -9.08
CA GLY A 235 21.29 18.52 -8.44
C GLY A 235 19.99 17.86 -8.93
N TRP A 236 20.01 16.64 -9.53
CA TRP A 236 18.79 15.94 -9.89
C TRP A 236 18.03 15.50 -8.64
N ARG A 237 16.69 15.69 -8.67
CA ARG A 237 15.74 15.19 -7.67
C ARG A 237 14.48 14.70 -8.38
N PRO A 238 13.88 13.59 -7.95
CA PRO A 238 12.56 13.21 -8.43
C PRO A 238 11.51 14.21 -7.92
N LYS A 239 10.37 14.30 -8.57
CA LYS A 239 9.23 15.09 -8.05
C LYS A 239 8.59 14.41 -6.86
N MET A 240 8.59 13.07 -6.83
CA MET A 240 8.08 12.28 -5.72
C MET A 240 8.78 10.93 -5.62
N VAL A 241 8.73 10.36 -4.42
CA VAL A 241 9.03 8.96 -4.16
C VAL A 241 7.73 8.27 -3.76
N TRP A 242 7.39 7.18 -4.42
CA TRP A 242 6.18 6.41 -4.13
C TRP A 242 6.53 5.11 -3.42
N SER A 243 6.01 4.92 -2.21
CA SER A 243 6.22 3.73 -1.38
C SER A 243 5.00 2.82 -1.37
N THR A 244 5.23 1.51 -1.32
CA THR A 244 4.18 0.49 -1.28
C THR A 244 4.62 -0.80 -0.58
N SER A 245 3.69 -1.71 -0.41
CA SER A 245 3.86 -3.11 0.05
C SER A 245 4.16 -3.33 1.54
N ALA A 246 4.39 -2.30 2.31
CA ALA A 246 4.58 -2.38 3.77
C ALA A 246 4.18 -1.04 4.39
N PRO A 247 3.81 -1.01 5.68
CA PRO A 247 3.60 0.25 6.38
C PRO A 247 4.84 1.13 6.31
N LEU A 248 4.64 2.42 6.04
CA LEU A 248 5.70 3.42 6.01
C LEU A 248 5.77 4.12 7.38
N SER A 249 6.83 3.85 8.16
CA SER A 249 7.04 4.55 9.43
C SER A 249 7.49 5.99 9.22
N ALA A 250 7.25 6.87 10.20
CA ALA A 250 7.71 8.26 10.19
C ALA A 250 9.25 8.35 10.06
N VAL A 251 9.96 7.40 10.67
CA VAL A 251 11.44 7.29 10.56
C VAL A 251 11.88 7.03 9.12
N GLN A 252 11.25 6.07 8.46
CA GLN A 252 11.58 5.74 7.07
C GLN A 252 11.18 6.85 6.12
N ARG A 253 9.99 7.44 6.31
CA ARG A 253 9.55 8.62 5.54
C ARG A 253 10.58 9.73 5.59
N LYS A 254 10.95 10.17 6.79
CA LYS A 254 11.93 11.23 7.00
C LYS A 254 13.28 10.90 6.35
N MET A 255 13.75 9.67 6.51
CA MET A 255 15.02 9.21 5.92
C MET A 255 14.95 9.24 4.38
N ILE A 256 13.88 8.75 3.77
CA ILE A 256 13.69 8.72 2.32
C ILE A 256 13.56 10.15 1.78
N GLU A 257 12.73 11.00 2.39
CA GLU A 257 12.56 12.40 2.00
C GLU A 257 13.86 13.18 2.08
N THR A 258 14.65 12.97 3.15
CA THR A 258 15.96 13.62 3.31
C THR A 258 16.94 13.13 2.24
N ALA A 259 16.97 11.83 1.96
CA ALA A 259 17.90 11.26 0.99
C ALA A 259 17.60 11.69 -0.46
N PHE A 260 16.35 11.74 -0.86
CA PHE A 260 15.95 12.05 -2.24
C PHE A 260 15.58 13.54 -2.44
N GLY A 261 15.41 14.30 -1.37
CA GLY A 261 14.99 15.70 -1.43
C GLY A 261 13.61 15.88 -2.10
N ALA A 262 12.72 14.90 -1.94
CA ALA A 262 11.41 14.84 -2.58
C ALA A 262 10.37 14.26 -1.61
N PRO A 263 9.09 14.66 -1.70
CA PRO A 263 8.03 14.11 -0.87
C PRO A 263 7.85 12.61 -1.10
N VAL A 264 7.59 11.87 -0.02
CA VAL A 264 7.20 10.46 -0.09
C VAL A 264 5.68 10.36 -0.09
N CYS A 265 5.14 9.70 -1.10
CA CYS A 265 3.75 9.31 -1.16
C CYS A 265 3.60 7.87 -0.68
N ASP A 266 2.73 7.67 0.29
CA ASP A 266 2.30 6.35 0.75
C ASP A 266 1.03 5.92 0.02
N GLU A 267 0.91 4.60 -0.23
CA GLU A 267 -0.22 4.01 -0.91
C GLU A 267 -0.62 2.72 -0.21
N TYR A 268 -1.92 2.54 -0.06
CA TYR A 268 -2.54 1.32 0.41
C TYR A 268 -3.20 0.57 -0.73
N GLY A 269 -2.73 -0.64 -0.96
CA GLY A 269 -3.27 -1.58 -1.92
C GLY A 269 -3.10 -3.02 -1.46
N SER A 270 -3.88 -3.92 -2.02
CA SER A 270 -3.75 -5.36 -1.80
C SER A 270 -3.68 -6.11 -3.13
N CYS A 271 -3.26 -7.37 -3.11
CA CYS A 271 -3.32 -8.18 -4.32
C CYS A 271 -4.76 -8.46 -4.76
N GLU A 272 -5.70 -8.45 -3.82
CA GLU A 272 -7.10 -8.80 -4.04
C GLU A 272 -7.93 -7.63 -4.57
N CYS A 273 -7.66 -6.41 -4.09
CA CYS A 273 -8.44 -5.21 -4.45
C CYS A 273 -7.56 -4.04 -4.94
N ARG A 274 -6.30 -4.30 -5.24
CA ARG A 274 -5.30 -3.39 -5.83
C ARG A 274 -5.31 -1.96 -5.21
N TRP A 275 -5.64 -0.97 -5.95
CA TRP A 275 -5.47 0.47 -5.68
C TRP A 275 -6.55 1.03 -4.74
N ILE A 276 -6.42 0.82 -3.43
CA ILE A 276 -7.46 1.15 -2.45
C ILE A 276 -7.43 2.63 -2.09
N ALA A 277 -6.28 3.13 -1.65
CA ALA A 277 -6.15 4.52 -1.21
C ALA A 277 -4.72 5.03 -1.38
N ALA A 278 -4.55 6.34 -1.56
CA ALA A 278 -3.25 6.95 -1.75
C ALA A 278 -3.19 8.38 -1.20
N GLN A 279 -2.01 8.78 -0.76
CA GLN A 279 -1.73 10.11 -0.23
C GLN A 279 -1.84 11.23 -1.27
N CYS A 280 -2.08 12.44 -0.80
CA CYS A 280 -1.81 13.67 -1.54
C CYS A 280 -0.72 14.47 -0.80
N PRO A 281 -0.13 15.52 -1.42
CA PRO A 281 0.91 16.32 -0.78
C PRO A 281 0.53 16.94 0.56
N GLU A 282 -0.75 17.30 0.74
CA GLU A 282 -1.26 18.00 1.93
C GLU A 282 -1.82 17.04 3.00
N CYS A 283 -2.18 15.81 2.62
CA CYS A 283 -2.90 14.90 3.49
C CYS A 283 -1.95 14.06 4.36
N LYS A 284 -2.23 14.01 5.65
CA LYS A 284 -1.57 13.08 6.57
C LYS A 284 -2.10 11.65 6.44
N GLY A 285 -3.26 11.46 5.80
CA GLY A 285 -3.89 10.18 5.50
C GLY A 285 -3.92 9.85 4.02
N LEU A 286 -4.67 8.82 3.66
CA LEU A 286 -4.79 8.29 2.31
C LEU A 286 -6.22 8.51 1.79
N HIS A 287 -6.37 9.21 0.66
CA HIS A 287 -7.66 9.34 -0.03
C HIS A 287 -8.08 8.04 -0.65
N VAL A 288 -9.26 7.57 -0.31
CA VAL A 288 -9.85 6.33 -0.85
C VAL A 288 -10.30 6.51 -2.29
N ASN A 289 -10.04 5.52 -3.13
CA ASN A 289 -10.54 5.44 -4.50
C ASN A 289 -11.99 4.92 -4.48
N VAL A 290 -12.94 5.77 -4.07
CA VAL A 290 -14.34 5.41 -3.80
C VAL A 290 -15.11 4.89 -5.02
N GLU A 291 -14.65 5.16 -6.22
CA GLU A 291 -15.22 4.61 -7.45
C GLU A 291 -14.82 3.15 -7.65
N HIS A 292 -13.64 2.80 -7.14
CA HIS A 292 -13.03 1.48 -7.27
C HIS A 292 -13.42 0.56 -6.13
N VAL A 293 -13.40 1.08 -4.89
CA VAL A 293 -13.67 0.28 -3.69
C VAL A 293 -14.67 0.95 -2.76
N HIS A 294 -15.52 0.14 -2.13
CA HIS A 294 -16.21 0.48 -0.90
C HIS A 294 -15.44 -0.12 0.27
N LEU A 295 -15.12 0.72 1.24
CA LEU A 295 -14.29 0.37 2.39
C LEU A 295 -15.10 0.48 3.68
N GLU A 296 -15.02 -0.54 4.52
CA GLU A 296 -15.64 -0.59 5.84
C GLU A 296 -14.55 -0.90 6.88
N PHE A 297 -14.71 -0.36 8.09
CA PHE A 297 -13.93 -0.75 9.26
C PHE A 297 -14.89 -1.29 10.30
N LEU A 298 -14.74 -2.59 10.62
CA LEU A 298 -15.68 -3.30 11.49
C LEU A 298 -15.02 -3.66 12.83
N GLY A 299 -15.78 -3.49 13.90
CA GLY A 299 -15.45 -4.02 15.22
C GLY A 299 -15.55 -5.55 15.28
N ASP A 300 -15.22 -6.10 16.44
CA ASP A 300 -15.31 -7.56 16.68
C ASP A 300 -16.77 -8.04 16.68
N ASP A 301 -17.71 -7.16 16.96
CA ASP A 301 -19.16 -7.38 16.87
C ASP A 301 -19.69 -7.37 15.42
N GLY A 302 -18.84 -7.09 14.43
CA GLY A 302 -19.21 -7.01 13.00
C GLY A 302 -19.90 -5.71 12.59
N ARG A 303 -20.03 -4.73 13.49
CA ARG A 303 -20.59 -3.41 13.20
C ARG A 303 -19.49 -2.45 12.77
N ALA A 304 -19.88 -1.41 12.01
CA ALA A 304 -18.95 -0.34 11.70
C ALA A 304 -18.47 0.39 12.97
N VAL A 305 -17.16 0.61 13.07
CA VAL A 305 -16.58 1.41 14.15
C VAL A 305 -16.81 2.90 13.89
N GLU A 306 -16.74 3.72 14.95
CA GLU A 306 -16.80 5.17 14.82
C GLU A 306 -15.57 5.72 14.08
N ARG A 307 -15.73 6.91 13.49
CA ARG A 307 -14.59 7.58 12.83
C ARG A 307 -13.51 7.89 13.88
N GLY A 308 -12.27 7.53 13.54
CA GLY A 308 -11.14 7.63 14.47
C GLY A 308 -10.81 6.32 15.20
N GLU A 309 -11.71 5.37 15.24
CA GLU A 309 -11.49 4.06 15.83
C GLU A 309 -10.98 3.04 14.82
N TYR A 310 -10.07 2.16 15.26
CA TYR A 310 -9.53 1.09 14.43
C TYR A 310 -10.47 -0.11 14.36
N GLY A 311 -10.77 -0.54 13.15
CA GLY A 311 -11.54 -1.75 12.86
C GLY A 311 -10.83 -2.68 11.88
N ARG A 312 -11.37 -3.89 11.73
CA ARG A 312 -10.97 -4.85 10.70
C ARG A 312 -11.35 -4.28 9.34
N THR A 313 -10.44 -4.32 8.38
CA THR A 313 -10.66 -3.76 7.05
C THR A 313 -11.43 -4.73 6.19
N VAL A 314 -12.60 -4.29 5.73
CA VAL A 314 -13.48 -5.03 4.82
C VAL A 314 -13.65 -4.22 3.55
N ILE A 315 -13.42 -4.86 2.40
CA ILE A 315 -13.31 -4.20 1.10
C ILE A 315 -14.29 -4.83 0.11
N THR A 316 -14.99 -3.99 -0.64
CA THR A 316 -15.76 -4.42 -1.81
C THR A 316 -15.16 -3.77 -3.05
N ASN A 317 -14.73 -4.56 -4.02
CA ASN A 317 -14.36 -4.06 -5.34
C ASN A 317 -15.66 -3.74 -6.12
N LEU A 318 -15.83 -2.48 -6.50
CA LEU A 318 -17.07 -1.99 -7.12
C LEU A 318 -17.10 -2.14 -8.65
N GLU A 319 -15.96 -2.48 -9.26
CA GLU A 319 -15.80 -2.51 -10.71
C GLU A 319 -15.61 -3.92 -11.28
N ASP A 320 -15.03 -4.84 -10.51
CA ASP A 320 -14.61 -6.14 -11.02
C ASP A 320 -15.79 -7.14 -11.05
N GLU A 321 -16.49 -7.17 -12.16
CA GLU A 321 -17.56 -8.12 -12.41
C GLU A 321 -17.08 -9.50 -12.86
N ALA A 322 -15.79 -9.66 -13.19
CA ALA A 322 -15.22 -10.94 -13.57
C ALA A 322 -14.84 -11.79 -12.36
N PHE A 323 -14.39 -11.13 -11.29
CA PHE A 323 -14.05 -11.75 -10.02
C PHE A 323 -14.54 -10.86 -8.85
N PRO A 324 -15.86 -10.74 -8.64
CA PRO A 324 -16.37 -9.84 -7.62
C PRO A 324 -15.91 -10.26 -6.23
N LEU A 325 -15.31 -9.32 -5.51
CA LEU A 325 -15.01 -9.43 -4.09
C LEU A 325 -15.89 -8.44 -3.34
N ILE A 326 -16.85 -8.96 -2.58
CA ILE A 326 -17.87 -8.19 -1.85
C ILE A 326 -17.72 -8.46 -0.37
N ARG A 327 -17.56 -7.39 0.42
CA ARG A 327 -17.31 -7.45 1.86
C ARG A 327 -16.19 -8.43 2.23
N TYR A 328 -15.06 -8.32 1.53
CA TYR A 328 -13.90 -9.19 1.74
C TYR A 328 -12.99 -8.64 2.84
N GLU A 329 -12.74 -9.44 3.87
CA GLU A 329 -11.81 -9.15 4.96
C GLU A 329 -10.39 -9.55 4.57
N ASN A 330 -9.50 -8.55 4.43
CA ASN A 330 -8.12 -8.77 4.02
C ASN A 330 -7.14 -8.98 5.18
N ASN A 331 -7.65 -8.98 6.44
CA ASN A 331 -6.90 -9.07 7.70
C ASN A 331 -5.99 -7.86 7.99
N ASP A 332 -6.20 -6.74 7.36
CA ASP A 332 -5.58 -5.47 7.75
C ASP A 332 -6.50 -4.73 8.72
N ARG A 333 -5.93 -3.80 9.49
CA ARG A 333 -6.70 -2.91 10.37
C ARG A 333 -6.47 -1.47 9.95
N GLY A 334 -7.55 -0.69 9.97
CA GLY A 334 -7.52 0.71 9.58
C GLY A 334 -8.63 1.51 10.25
N ARG A 335 -8.67 2.81 9.98
CA ARG A 335 -9.70 3.71 10.47
C ARG A 335 -9.95 4.86 9.51
N TRP A 336 -11.14 5.39 9.53
CA TRP A 336 -11.44 6.67 8.90
C TRP A 336 -10.79 7.81 9.68
N LEU A 337 -10.23 8.80 8.98
CA LEU A 337 -9.86 10.05 9.61
C LEU A 337 -11.13 10.84 9.98
N VAL A 338 -11.08 11.52 11.13
CA VAL A 338 -12.18 12.37 11.61
C VAL A 338 -12.27 13.63 10.77
N ASP A 339 -11.12 14.30 10.60
CA ASP A 339 -11.04 15.57 9.91
C ASP A 339 -10.89 15.40 8.39
N PRO A 340 -11.53 16.27 7.59
CA PRO A 340 -11.32 16.28 6.14
C PRO A 340 -9.89 16.72 5.80
N CYS A 341 -9.44 16.37 4.61
CA CYS A 341 -8.13 16.77 4.14
C CYS A 341 -8.09 18.28 3.79
N ALA A 342 -7.02 18.95 4.19
CA ALA A 342 -6.78 20.35 3.86
C ALA A 342 -6.57 20.63 2.35
N CYS A 343 -6.39 19.58 1.54
CA CYS A 343 -6.17 19.70 0.09
C CYS A 343 -7.41 20.15 -0.72
N GLY A 344 -8.57 20.26 -0.09
CA GLY A 344 -9.83 20.64 -0.73
C GLY A 344 -10.50 19.53 -1.56
N ARG A 345 -9.94 18.31 -1.61
CA ARG A 345 -10.59 17.17 -2.24
C ARG A 345 -11.67 16.59 -1.34
N THR A 346 -12.75 16.13 -1.96
CA THR A 346 -13.92 15.58 -1.25
C THR A 346 -13.82 14.09 -0.96
N LEU A 347 -12.84 13.40 -1.54
CA LEU A 347 -12.62 11.97 -1.30
C LEU A 347 -12.29 11.70 0.18
N PRO A 348 -12.96 10.74 0.83
CA PRO A 348 -12.70 10.42 2.23
C PRO A 348 -11.29 9.89 2.45
N CYS A 349 -10.74 10.17 3.62
CA CYS A 349 -9.39 9.76 4.00
C CYS A 349 -9.42 8.69 5.09
N ILE A 350 -8.50 7.74 4.96
CA ILE A 350 -8.14 6.78 6.00
C ILE A 350 -6.77 7.11 6.58
N ASP A 351 -6.51 6.67 7.79
CA ASP A 351 -5.14 6.64 8.34
C ASP A 351 -4.31 5.61 7.55
N SER A 352 -2.98 5.77 7.56
CA SER A 352 -2.09 4.75 7.01
C SER A 352 -2.37 3.41 7.70
N VAL A 353 -2.52 2.35 6.91
CA VAL A 353 -2.74 1.01 7.44
C VAL A 353 -1.50 0.55 8.18
N LYS A 354 -1.62 0.28 9.47
CA LYS A 354 -0.47 0.14 10.38
C LYS A 354 -0.12 -1.30 10.74
N GLY A 355 -0.54 -2.26 9.95
CA GLY A 355 -0.14 -3.64 10.14
C GLY A 355 -1.31 -4.62 10.10
N ARG A 356 -0.96 -5.90 10.11
CA ARG A 356 -1.90 -7.00 10.09
C ARG A 356 -2.14 -7.51 11.52
N GLU A 357 -3.30 -8.03 11.76
CA GLU A 357 -3.62 -8.73 13.02
C GLU A 357 -2.59 -9.83 13.33
N SER A 358 -2.04 -10.48 12.29
CA SER A 358 -0.96 -11.47 12.40
C SER A 358 0.38 -10.94 12.91
N GLU A 359 0.55 -9.63 13.01
CA GLU A 359 1.75 -8.94 13.51
C GLU A 359 1.59 -8.45 14.95
N SER A 360 0.52 -8.83 15.64
CA SER A 360 0.29 -8.51 17.04
C SER A 360 1.00 -9.49 17.98
N PHE A 361 1.39 -9.03 19.17
CA PHE A 361 1.88 -9.89 20.25
C PHE A 361 0.74 -10.28 21.17
N VAL A 362 0.80 -11.52 21.68
CA VAL A 362 -0.09 -11.97 22.75
C VAL A 362 0.74 -12.14 24.02
N LEU A 363 0.38 -11.41 25.06
CA LEU A 363 1.01 -11.51 26.37
C LEU A 363 0.48 -12.74 27.13
N PRO A 364 1.17 -13.20 28.18
CA PRO A 364 0.73 -14.35 28.98
C PRO A 364 -0.69 -14.19 29.56
N SER A 365 -1.12 -12.98 29.89
CA SER A 365 -2.49 -12.68 30.32
C SER A 365 -3.56 -12.83 29.25
N GLY A 366 -3.18 -13.08 27.98
CA GLY A 366 -4.07 -13.03 26.84
C GLY A 366 -4.25 -11.63 26.23
N LYS A 367 -3.68 -10.60 26.84
CA LYS A 367 -3.72 -9.23 26.30
C LYS A 367 -2.98 -9.17 24.96
N VAL A 368 -3.62 -8.55 23.97
CA VAL A 368 -3.04 -8.34 22.64
C VAL A 368 -2.37 -6.98 22.56
N VAL A 369 -1.10 -6.94 22.19
CA VAL A 369 -0.39 -5.71 21.81
C VAL A 369 -0.41 -5.62 20.30
N SER A 370 -1.17 -4.69 19.76
CA SER A 370 -1.44 -4.63 18.32
C SER A 370 -0.21 -4.28 17.48
N GLY A 371 -0.12 -4.83 16.28
CA GLY A 371 0.92 -4.49 15.32
C GLY A 371 0.91 -3.00 14.96
N GLU A 372 -0.26 -2.36 14.94
CA GLU A 372 -0.42 -0.92 14.74
C GLU A 372 0.38 -0.12 15.76
N TYR A 373 0.22 -0.46 17.05
CA TYR A 373 0.97 0.19 18.11
C TYR A 373 2.47 -0.07 17.99
N LEU A 374 2.86 -1.31 17.73
CA LEU A 374 4.27 -1.70 17.61
C LEU A 374 4.99 -1.02 16.44
N THR A 375 4.31 -0.77 15.34
CA THR A 375 4.89 -0.08 14.17
C THR A 375 5.06 1.42 14.39
N THR A 376 4.36 2.02 15.35
CA THR A 376 4.37 3.46 15.65
C THR A 376 5.27 3.86 16.82
N LEU A 377 6.02 2.95 17.40
CA LEU A 377 6.83 3.19 18.61
C LEU A 377 7.73 4.43 18.53
N PHE A 378 8.22 4.77 17.35
CA PHE A 378 9.10 5.92 17.13
C PHE A 378 8.46 7.04 16.30
N ASP A 379 7.16 7.00 16.03
CA ASP A 379 6.51 8.03 15.20
C ASP A 379 6.60 9.44 15.82
N ALA A 380 6.53 9.53 17.16
CA ALA A 380 6.72 10.79 17.89
C ALA A 380 8.18 11.27 17.88
N ARG A 381 9.14 10.37 17.70
CA ARG A 381 10.58 10.65 17.78
C ARG A 381 11.35 9.95 16.65
N PRO A 382 11.04 10.25 15.39
CA PRO A 382 11.67 9.62 14.21
C PRO A 382 13.15 9.99 14.05
N ASP A 383 13.65 10.95 14.85
CA ASP A 383 15.03 11.39 14.89
C ASP A 383 15.96 10.44 15.67
N LEU A 384 15.42 9.58 16.52
CA LEU A 384 16.22 8.71 17.40
C LEU A 384 16.82 7.49 16.69
N VAL A 385 16.12 6.97 15.68
CA VAL A 385 16.49 5.72 15.04
C VAL A 385 16.46 5.83 13.51
N ARG A 386 17.28 5.02 12.84
CA ARG A 386 17.27 4.87 11.38
C ARG A 386 16.42 3.68 10.92
N GLY A 387 15.97 2.86 11.84
CA GLY A 387 15.12 1.71 11.62
C GLY A 387 14.97 0.90 12.91
N PHE A 388 13.90 0.13 13.00
CA PHE A 388 13.65 -0.74 14.15
C PHE A 388 12.77 -1.94 13.74
N ARG A 389 12.77 -2.96 14.60
CA ARG A 389 11.78 -4.03 14.62
C ARG A 389 11.55 -4.50 16.05
N VAL A 390 10.41 -5.12 16.28
CA VAL A 390 10.04 -5.66 17.60
C VAL A 390 9.94 -7.18 17.47
N VAL A 391 10.65 -7.89 18.34
CA VAL A 391 10.73 -9.36 18.36
C VAL A 391 10.11 -9.88 19.64
N GLN A 392 9.09 -10.75 19.53
CA GLN A 392 8.61 -11.56 20.64
C GLN A 392 9.29 -12.92 20.58
N HIS A 393 10.01 -13.26 21.65
CA HIS A 393 10.71 -14.53 21.81
C HIS A 393 9.75 -15.64 22.25
N ARG A 394 10.23 -16.90 22.22
CA ARG A 394 9.45 -18.07 22.61
C ARG A 394 8.98 -18.04 24.08
N ASP A 395 9.77 -17.41 24.96
CA ASP A 395 9.44 -17.18 26.38
C ASP A 395 8.52 -15.98 26.60
N ALA A 396 7.93 -15.45 25.54
CA ALA A 396 7.11 -14.26 25.47
C ALA A 396 7.85 -12.94 25.77
N SER A 397 9.14 -12.94 26.10
CA SER A 397 9.92 -11.71 26.27
C SER A 397 9.97 -10.91 24.95
N ILE A 398 10.13 -9.59 25.06
CA ILE A 398 10.09 -8.67 23.92
C ILE A 398 11.43 -7.97 23.79
N THR A 399 12.00 -7.98 22.59
CA THR A 399 13.18 -7.18 22.23
C THR A 399 12.83 -6.16 21.14
N VAL A 400 13.10 -4.88 21.40
CA VAL A 400 13.08 -3.84 20.38
C VAL A 400 14.50 -3.70 19.84
N GLU A 401 14.74 -4.23 18.64
CA GLU A 401 15.99 -4.04 17.93
C GLU A 401 15.92 -2.75 17.12
N TYR A 402 16.92 -1.89 17.27
CA TYR A 402 16.92 -0.59 16.58
C TYR A 402 18.31 -0.20 16.08
N VAL A 403 18.33 0.54 14.98
CA VAL A 403 19.55 1.16 14.45
C VAL A 403 19.57 2.62 14.92
N PRO A 404 20.49 3.02 15.83
CA PRO A 404 20.50 4.37 16.35
C PRO A 404 20.84 5.40 15.27
N ALA A 405 20.26 6.59 15.36
CA ALA A 405 20.74 7.76 14.62
C ALA A 405 22.12 8.20 15.12
N LYS A 406 22.87 8.99 14.31
CA LYS A 406 24.21 9.45 14.70
C LYS A 406 24.14 10.41 15.90
N GLY A 407 24.96 10.19 16.94
CA GLY A 407 25.05 11.01 18.15
C GLY A 407 24.69 10.19 19.39
N ARG A 408 25.63 9.39 19.90
CA ARG A 408 25.36 8.31 20.86
C ARG A 408 25.01 8.72 22.30
N ASP A 409 25.48 9.84 22.82
CA ASP A 409 25.46 10.09 24.28
C ASP A 409 24.11 10.60 24.82
N GLU A 410 23.24 11.16 23.99
CA GLU A 410 21.88 11.51 24.41
C GLU A 410 20.84 10.37 24.16
N GLY A 411 21.29 9.27 23.55
CA GLY A 411 20.40 8.25 22.98
C GLY A 411 19.64 7.41 24.00
N GLU A 412 20.28 6.93 25.06
CA GLU A 412 19.67 5.95 25.98
C GLU A 412 18.47 6.52 26.76
N ARG A 413 18.62 7.72 27.31
CA ARG A 413 17.55 8.38 28.06
C ARG A 413 16.34 8.71 27.17
N ARG A 414 16.58 9.29 25.99
CA ARG A 414 15.54 9.62 25.03
C ARG A 414 14.91 8.36 24.43
N MET A 415 15.69 7.29 24.28
CA MET A 415 15.21 5.98 23.87
C MET A 415 14.27 5.37 24.92
N ALA A 416 14.68 5.41 26.19
CA ALA A 416 13.84 4.95 27.31
C ALA A 416 12.52 5.74 27.40
N GLU A 417 12.56 7.06 27.16
CA GLU A 417 11.36 7.89 27.08
C GLU A 417 10.44 7.47 25.90
N ALA A 418 11.00 7.32 24.70
CA ALA A 418 10.24 6.92 23.51
C ALA A 418 9.58 5.55 23.68
N LEU A 419 10.26 4.63 24.37
CA LEU A 419 9.80 3.25 24.57
C LEU A 419 9.05 3.03 25.90
N SER A 420 8.94 4.06 26.75
CA SER A 420 8.20 4.01 28.02
C SER A 420 6.73 3.62 27.84
N GLY A 421 6.14 3.99 26.70
CA GLY A 421 4.81 3.57 26.29
C GLY A 421 4.69 2.05 26.14
N LEU A 422 5.64 1.40 25.48
CA LEU A 422 5.65 -0.05 25.34
C LEU A 422 5.78 -0.76 26.69
N VAL A 423 6.72 -0.32 27.53
CA VAL A 423 6.90 -0.87 28.88
C VAL A 423 5.60 -0.78 29.69
N ARG A 424 4.90 0.36 29.60
CA ARG A 424 3.61 0.57 30.26
C ARG A 424 2.51 -0.32 29.69
N VAL A 425 2.44 -0.47 28.38
CA VAL A 425 1.44 -1.32 27.70
C VAL A 425 1.65 -2.78 28.05
N VAL A 426 2.89 -3.25 28.13
CA VAL A 426 3.25 -4.61 28.54
C VAL A 426 2.98 -4.83 30.03
N GLY A 427 3.01 -3.75 30.87
CA GLY A 427 2.60 -3.80 32.27
C GLY A 427 3.48 -4.66 33.18
N GLY A 428 4.71 -4.96 32.76
CA GLY A 428 5.62 -5.81 33.52
C GLY A 428 5.35 -7.32 33.44
N GLU A 429 4.38 -7.75 32.60
CA GLU A 429 4.06 -9.17 32.42
C GLU A 429 5.22 -9.98 31.82
N VAL A 430 6.01 -9.35 30.97
CA VAL A 430 7.18 -9.96 30.32
C VAL A 430 8.34 -8.96 30.29
N PRO A 431 9.60 -9.43 30.28
CA PRO A 431 10.76 -8.57 30.09
C PRO A 431 10.72 -7.85 28.74
N VAL A 432 11.06 -6.56 28.73
CA VAL A 432 11.24 -5.74 27.52
C VAL A 432 12.68 -5.29 27.46
N ALA A 433 13.41 -5.71 26.43
CA ALA A 433 14.79 -5.32 26.18
C ALA A 433 14.90 -4.38 24.96
N PHE A 434 15.91 -3.50 25.00
CA PHE A 434 16.24 -2.59 23.93
C PHE A 434 17.64 -2.89 23.41
N LYS A 435 17.76 -3.29 22.14
CA LYS A 435 19.01 -3.77 21.57
C LYS A 435 19.43 -2.94 20.36
N PRO A 436 20.51 -2.18 20.46
CA PRO A 436 21.07 -1.52 19.29
C PRO A 436 21.68 -2.56 18.35
N VAL A 437 21.38 -2.42 17.06
CA VAL A 437 21.89 -3.28 15.99
C VAL A 437 22.49 -2.44 14.87
N ARG A 438 23.35 -3.03 14.05
CA ARG A 438 23.95 -2.32 12.90
C ARG A 438 22.95 -2.12 11.76
N GLU A 439 22.08 -3.11 11.55
CA GLU A 439 21.04 -3.10 10.53
C GLU A 439 19.83 -3.93 10.95
N ILE A 440 18.66 -3.65 10.38
CA ILE A 440 17.47 -4.47 10.56
C ILE A 440 17.36 -5.43 9.36
N PRO A 441 17.28 -6.76 9.60
CA PRO A 441 17.15 -7.73 8.53
C PRO A 441 15.89 -7.52 7.69
N HIS A 442 16.02 -7.66 6.37
CA HIS A 442 14.92 -7.62 5.41
C HIS A 442 14.69 -9.02 4.84
N ASP A 443 13.43 -9.44 4.78
CA ASP A 443 13.03 -10.68 4.11
C ASP A 443 12.56 -10.35 2.69
N ARG A 444 13.35 -10.75 1.68
CA ARG A 444 13.05 -10.52 0.25
C ARG A 444 12.70 -9.06 -0.08
N GLY A 445 13.43 -8.11 0.51
CA GLY A 445 13.21 -6.68 0.33
C GLY A 445 12.06 -6.07 1.16
N LYS A 446 11.40 -6.87 2.02
CA LYS A 446 10.36 -6.40 2.94
C LYS A 446 10.90 -6.33 4.37
N LEU A 447 10.65 -5.23 5.05
CA LEU A 447 10.87 -5.10 6.47
C LEU A 447 9.68 -5.73 7.22
N ARG A 448 9.99 -6.63 8.17
CA ARG A 448 9.01 -7.10 9.16
C ARG A 448 9.22 -6.31 10.44
N PHE A 449 8.30 -5.41 10.74
CA PHE A 449 8.36 -4.61 11.97
C PHE A 449 8.14 -5.45 13.21
N VAL A 450 7.33 -6.50 13.11
CA VAL A 450 6.96 -7.37 14.20
C VAL A 450 7.32 -8.81 13.82
N VAL A 451 8.08 -9.46 14.67
CA VAL A 451 8.54 -10.84 14.49
C VAL A 451 8.17 -11.64 15.73
N ARG A 452 7.52 -12.78 15.54
CA ARG A 452 7.30 -13.77 16.60
C ARG A 452 8.16 -14.98 16.32
N GLU A 453 9.02 -15.36 17.27
CA GLU A 453 9.78 -16.58 17.20
C GLU A 453 8.83 -17.78 17.46
N LYS A 454 8.92 -18.78 16.58
CA LYS A 454 8.10 -20.00 16.65
C LYS A 454 8.71 -21.04 17.56
#